data_1a7bd19136800e4894cfe4e77c399da4
#
_entry.id   1a7bd19136800e4894cfe4e77c399da4
#
_cell.length_a   1.000
_cell.length_b   1.000
_cell.length_c   1.000
_cell.angle_alpha   90.00
_cell.angle_beta   90.00
_cell.angle_gamma   90.00
#
_symmetry.space_group_name_H-M   'P 1'
#
loop_
_entity.id
_entity.type
_entity.pdbx_description
1 polymer ?
#
loop_
_entity_poly.entity_id
_entity_poly.type
_entity_poly.pdbx_seq_one_letter_code
_entity_poly.pdbx_strand_id
1 'polypeptide(L)'
;EFRSTKSGIRIHTQIDIATEIPVFYRITNATVHDVNSMDWFTYEPLACYVFDRGYFDLARLYQIHVLGAFFIIREKGKPDYEIVDGESLLEGTDNVLKDQSIRFKKKENQKKYPGIVRRIVYYAPDLHRTFTYYTNNFYLSAKDIALLYKYRWQVELFFKWIKQHLQVKQFLGDSENAVRIQIHVAII
;
A
#
# COMPACT_ATOMS: atom_id res chain seq x y z
N GLU A 1 35.88 -14.24 -9.95
CA GLU A 1 34.43 -14.46 -9.81
C GLU A 1 33.69 -13.12 -9.95
N PHE A 2 33.22 -12.84 -11.15
CA PHE A 2 32.39 -11.71 -11.42
C PHE A 2 31.01 -12.00 -10.84
N ARG A 3 30.65 -11.40 -9.69
CA ARG A 3 29.26 -11.25 -9.26
C ARG A 3 28.59 -10.31 -10.28
N SER A 4 27.85 -10.88 -11.21
CA SER A 4 26.97 -10.13 -12.08
C SER A 4 25.98 -9.38 -11.18
N THR A 5 26.15 -8.07 -11.02
CA THR A 5 25.13 -7.19 -10.47
C THR A 5 23.93 -7.32 -11.41
N LYS A 6 22.92 -8.09 -11.00
CA LYS A 6 21.66 -8.14 -11.73
C LYS A 6 21.08 -6.72 -11.73
N SER A 7 21.29 -6.00 -12.81
CA SER A 7 20.60 -4.75 -13.07
C SER A 7 19.12 -5.10 -13.26
N GLY A 8 18.33 -4.89 -12.23
CA GLY A 8 16.89 -5.08 -12.27
C GLY A 8 16.18 -3.75 -12.45
N ILE A 9 15.04 -3.77 -13.09
CA ILE A 9 14.12 -2.64 -13.13
C ILE A 9 12.94 -2.90 -12.20
N ARG A 10 12.37 -1.82 -11.69
CA ARG A 10 11.19 -1.83 -10.84
C ARG A 10 10.13 -0.91 -11.44
N ILE A 11 8.89 -1.37 -11.43
CA ILE A 11 7.74 -0.59 -11.87
C ILE A 11 6.93 -0.24 -10.61
N HIS A 12 6.82 1.05 -10.33
CA HIS A 12 5.93 1.58 -9.31
C HIS A 12 4.64 1.98 -10.02
N THR A 13 3.50 1.51 -9.51
CA THR A 13 2.21 1.80 -10.14
C THR A 13 1.15 2.16 -9.10
N GLN A 14 0.24 3.02 -9.50
CA GLN A 14 -1.01 3.32 -8.82
C GLN A 14 -2.14 2.85 -9.73
N ILE A 15 -3.05 2.05 -9.21
CA ILE A 15 -4.19 1.49 -9.95
C ILE A 15 -5.47 2.01 -9.31
N ASP A 16 -6.37 2.49 -10.14
CA ASP A 16 -7.74 2.78 -9.72
C ASP A 16 -8.46 1.45 -9.47
N ILE A 17 -8.95 1.27 -8.25
CA ILE A 17 -9.60 0.02 -7.81
C ILE A 17 -10.92 -0.22 -8.56
N ALA A 18 -11.65 0.84 -8.91
CA ALA A 18 -12.96 0.73 -9.53
C ALA A 18 -12.87 0.36 -11.02
N THR A 19 -11.87 0.90 -11.72
CA THR A 19 -11.68 0.67 -13.17
C THR A 19 -10.63 -0.39 -13.47
N GLU A 20 -9.81 -0.77 -12.48
CA GLU A 20 -8.64 -1.66 -12.60
C GLU A 20 -7.57 -1.11 -13.56
N ILE A 21 -7.62 0.18 -13.89
CA ILE A 21 -6.70 0.86 -14.82
C ILE A 21 -5.56 1.52 -14.04
N PRO A 22 -4.31 1.38 -14.49
CA PRO A 22 -3.19 2.13 -13.91
C PRO A 22 -3.33 3.61 -14.24
N VAL A 23 -3.46 4.46 -13.21
CA VAL A 23 -3.54 5.91 -13.33
C VAL A 23 -2.19 6.59 -13.25
N PHE A 24 -1.20 5.88 -12.74
CA PHE A 24 0.20 6.31 -12.69
C PHE A 24 1.12 5.10 -12.74
N TYR A 25 2.24 5.22 -13.46
CA TYR A 25 3.37 4.32 -13.31
C TYR A 25 4.71 5.00 -13.57
N ARG A 26 5.76 4.47 -12.95
CA ARG A 26 7.14 4.92 -13.13
C ARG A 26 8.10 3.74 -13.09
N ILE A 27 9.01 3.72 -14.04
CA ILE A 27 10.07 2.72 -14.14
C ILE A 27 11.33 3.27 -13.50
N THR A 28 11.94 2.51 -12.58
CA THR A 28 13.18 2.87 -11.91
C THR A 28 14.14 1.68 -11.86
N ASN A 29 15.38 1.94 -11.44
CA ASN A 29 16.31 0.88 -11.07
C ASN A 29 15.80 0.11 -9.85
N ALA A 30 16.13 -1.17 -9.75
CA ALA A 30 15.69 -2.05 -8.66
C ALA A 30 16.17 -1.60 -7.27
N THR A 31 17.15 -0.72 -7.19
CA THR A 31 17.68 -0.13 -5.94
C THR A 31 16.74 0.88 -5.28
N VAL A 32 15.78 1.43 -6.04
CA VAL A 32 14.81 2.39 -5.50
C VAL A 32 13.77 1.64 -4.68
N HIS A 33 13.67 1.98 -3.38
CA HIS A 33 12.68 1.38 -2.49
C HIS A 33 11.27 1.86 -2.80
N ASP A 34 10.28 0.94 -2.68
CA ASP A 34 8.88 1.22 -3.00
C ASP A 34 8.32 2.41 -2.22
N VAL A 35 8.69 2.58 -0.95
CA VAL A 35 8.25 3.68 -0.11
C VAL A 35 8.57 5.06 -0.69
N ASN A 36 9.66 5.18 -1.47
CA ASN A 36 10.04 6.45 -2.10
C ASN A 36 9.11 6.84 -3.25
N SER A 37 8.39 5.88 -3.83
CA SER A 37 7.42 6.18 -4.88
C SER A 37 6.19 6.94 -4.37
N MET A 38 5.94 6.91 -3.06
CA MET A 38 4.85 7.70 -2.46
C MET A 38 5.02 9.21 -2.71
N ASP A 39 6.25 9.69 -2.88
CA ASP A 39 6.53 11.10 -3.17
C ASP A 39 6.21 11.50 -4.63
N TRP A 40 5.93 10.54 -5.49
CA TRP A 40 5.62 10.76 -6.91
C TRP A 40 4.13 10.66 -7.22
N PHE A 41 3.35 10.06 -6.32
CA PHE A 41 1.91 9.92 -6.51
C PHE A 41 1.20 11.24 -6.25
N THR A 42 0.18 11.51 -7.05
CA THR A 42 -0.75 12.61 -6.76
C THR A 42 -1.84 12.10 -5.84
N TYR A 43 -2.05 12.81 -4.72
CA TYR A 43 -3.09 12.48 -3.76
C TYR A 43 -4.22 13.51 -3.85
N GLU A 44 -5.43 13.02 -4.09
CA GLU A 44 -6.62 13.84 -4.19
C GLU A 44 -7.39 13.86 -2.86
N PRO A 45 -7.88 15.00 -2.40
CA PRO A 45 -8.73 15.06 -1.22
C PRO A 45 -9.92 14.11 -1.33
N LEU A 46 -10.32 13.51 -0.22
CA LEU A 46 -11.41 12.52 -0.10
C LEU A 46 -11.15 11.16 -0.78
N ALA A 47 -10.12 11.02 -1.60
CA ALA A 47 -9.73 9.73 -2.17
C ALA A 47 -9.09 8.83 -1.10
N CYS A 48 -9.27 7.50 -1.26
CA CYS A 48 -8.73 6.50 -0.34
C CYS A 48 -7.64 5.67 -1.03
N TYR A 49 -6.43 5.70 -0.48
CA TYR A 49 -5.27 5.02 -1.03
C TYR A 49 -4.91 3.79 -0.20
N VAL A 50 -4.79 2.65 -0.87
CA VAL A 50 -4.48 1.36 -0.23
C VAL A 50 -3.03 0.98 -0.50
N PHE A 51 -2.26 0.79 0.57
CA PHE A 51 -0.82 0.50 0.49
C PHE A 51 -0.44 -0.85 1.09
N ASP A 52 0.54 -1.51 0.50
CA ASP A 52 1.19 -2.64 1.16
C ASP A 52 2.05 -2.15 2.33
N ARG A 53 2.36 -3.05 3.27
CA ARG A 53 3.24 -2.79 4.42
C ARG A 53 4.64 -2.27 4.03
N GLY A 54 5.09 -2.50 2.81
CA GLY A 54 6.34 -1.97 2.28
C GLY A 54 6.39 -0.45 2.23
N TYR A 55 5.23 0.17 2.12
CA TYR A 55 5.04 1.63 2.08
C TYR A 55 4.87 2.29 3.46
N PHE A 56 5.04 1.55 4.54
CA PHE A 56 4.80 2.07 5.88
C PHE A 56 5.84 3.12 6.27
N ASP A 57 5.48 4.39 6.11
CA ASP A 57 6.23 5.56 6.52
C ASP A 57 5.28 6.61 7.13
N LEU A 58 5.44 6.87 8.43
CA LEU A 58 4.51 7.73 9.16
C LEU A 58 4.48 9.18 8.67
N ALA A 59 5.61 9.71 8.22
CA ALA A 59 5.68 11.08 7.73
C ALA A 59 4.90 11.23 6.41
N ARG A 60 5.08 10.29 5.48
CA ARG A 60 4.35 10.27 4.20
C ARG A 60 2.85 10.01 4.39
N LEU A 61 2.49 9.10 5.30
CA LEU A 61 1.08 8.87 5.66
C LEU A 61 0.44 10.11 6.26
N TYR A 62 1.20 10.89 7.04
CA TYR A 62 0.72 12.16 7.59
C TYR A 62 0.54 13.23 6.50
N GLN A 63 1.38 13.27 5.49
CA GLN A 63 1.19 14.15 4.34
C GLN A 63 -0.11 13.85 3.60
N ILE A 64 -0.44 12.56 3.38
CA ILE A 64 -1.73 12.15 2.80
C ILE A 64 -2.90 12.65 3.66
N HIS A 65 -2.79 12.50 4.98
CA HIS A 65 -3.80 12.99 5.93
C HIS A 65 -4.00 14.51 5.83
N VAL A 66 -2.92 15.28 5.81
CA VAL A 66 -2.97 16.75 5.74
C VAL A 66 -3.57 17.24 4.42
N LEU A 67 -3.40 16.50 3.33
CA LEU A 67 -4.05 16.76 2.04
C LEU A 67 -5.56 16.46 2.05
N GLY A 68 -6.12 15.95 3.15
CA GLY A 68 -7.53 15.56 3.21
C GLY A 68 -7.85 14.25 2.50
N ALA A 69 -6.82 13.47 2.16
CA ALA A 69 -6.97 12.14 1.60
C ALA A 69 -6.93 11.06 2.69
N PHE A 70 -7.42 9.86 2.35
CA PHE A 70 -7.42 8.72 3.24
C PHE A 70 -6.40 7.68 2.81
N PHE A 71 -5.86 6.96 3.79
CA PHE A 71 -5.01 5.81 3.54
C PHE A 71 -5.49 4.57 4.29
N ILE A 72 -5.21 3.40 3.74
CA ILE A 72 -5.32 2.10 4.41
C ILE A 72 -3.99 1.38 4.19
N ILE A 73 -3.33 1.00 5.28
CA ILE A 73 -2.04 0.32 5.22
C ILE A 73 -1.97 -0.82 6.23
N ARG A 74 -1.33 -1.92 5.85
CA ARG A 74 -1.10 -3.03 6.77
C ARG A 74 0.03 -2.72 7.74
N GLU A 75 -0.15 -3.12 9.01
CA GLU A 75 0.85 -2.96 10.06
C GLU A 75 2.20 -3.55 9.66
N LYS A 76 3.27 -2.80 9.94
CA LYS A 76 4.66 -3.24 9.81
C LYS A 76 5.35 -3.16 11.17
N GLY A 77 5.82 -4.31 11.64
CA GLY A 77 6.40 -4.40 12.98
C GLY A 77 5.32 -4.33 14.08
N LYS A 78 5.73 -3.88 15.26
CA LYS A 78 4.85 -3.62 16.41
C LYS A 78 5.18 -2.24 16.95
N PRO A 79 4.64 -1.17 16.33
CA PRO A 79 4.88 0.18 16.84
C PRO A 79 4.29 0.34 18.23
N ASP A 80 5.01 1.06 19.09
CA ASP A 80 4.55 1.38 20.43
C ASP A 80 3.48 2.48 20.35
N TYR A 81 2.29 2.23 20.89
CA TYR A 81 1.15 3.15 20.87
C TYR A 81 0.36 3.10 22.20
N GLU A 82 -0.42 4.12 22.44
CA GLU A 82 -1.49 4.16 23.43
C GLU A 82 -2.85 4.11 22.75
N ILE A 83 -3.82 3.46 23.38
CA ILE A 83 -5.21 3.47 22.93
C ILE A 83 -5.82 4.76 23.50
N VAL A 84 -6.34 5.58 22.62
CA VAL A 84 -7.04 6.83 22.97
C VAL A 84 -8.52 6.57 23.16
N ASP A 85 -9.09 5.71 22.29
CA ASP A 85 -10.49 5.32 22.30
C ASP A 85 -10.69 4.00 21.55
N GLY A 86 -11.82 3.33 21.80
CA GLY A 86 -12.20 2.09 21.13
C GLY A 86 -12.02 0.85 21.99
N GLU A 87 -12.89 -0.11 21.81
CA GLU A 87 -12.94 -1.37 22.53
C GLU A 87 -12.45 -2.53 21.66
N SER A 88 -12.04 -3.61 22.31
CA SER A 88 -11.95 -4.90 21.67
C SER A 88 -13.38 -5.39 21.45
N LEU A 89 -13.83 -5.48 20.21
CA LEU A 89 -15.12 -6.05 19.90
C LEU A 89 -15.08 -7.54 20.22
N LEU A 90 -15.79 -7.93 21.27
CA LEU A 90 -15.99 -9.31 21.61
C LEU A 90 -17.00 -9.91 20.62
N GLU A 91 -16.64 -11.06 20.08
CA GLU A 91 -17.43 -12.00 19.30
C GLU A 91 -18.66 -11.48 18.55
N GLY A 92 -18.62 -11.54 17.22
CA GLY A 92 -19.83 -11.59 16.41
C GLY A 92 -20.05 -10.49 15.39
N THR A 93 -19.26 -9.45 15.35
CA THR A 93 -19.43 -8.41 14.34
C THR A 93 -18.42 -8.53 13.20
N ASP A 94 -18.81 -9.28 12.15
CA ASP A 94 -18.18 -9.20 10.83
C ASP A 94 -16.66 -9.48 10.78
N ASN A 95 -16.15 -10.38 11.65
CA ASN A 95 -14.73 -10.72 11.75
C ASN A 95 -13.79 -9.56 12.18
N VAL A 96 -14.33 -8.45 12.66
CA VAL A 96 -13.57 -7.36 13.26
C VAL A 96 -13.28 -7.72 14.71
N LEU A 97 -12.02 -7.89 15.07
CA LEU A 97 -11.59 -8.25 16.42
C LEU A 97 -11.32 -7.02 17.29
N LYS A 98 -10.84 -5.93 16.67
CA LYS A 98 -10.56 -4.66 17.35
C LYS A 98 -10.75 -3.50 16.39
N ASP A 99 -11.30 -2.41 16.92
CA ASP A 99 -11.41 -1.12 16.26
C ASP A 99 -11.05 -0.04 17.27
N GLN A 100 -9.89 0.56 17.13
CA GLN A 100 -9.25 1.39 18.14
C GLN A 100 -8.70 2.67 17.55
N SER A 101 -8.92 3.78 18.23
CA SER A 101 -8.20 5.03 18.00
C SER A 101 -6.90 4.99 18.80
N ILE A 102 -5.78 5.15 18.14
CA ILE A 102 -4.45 5.07 18.77
C ILE A 102 -3.63 6.33 18.53
N ARG A 103 -2.66 6.56 19.40
CA ARG A 103 -1.58 7.55 19.24
C ARG A 103 -0.24 6.86 19.44
N PHE A 104 0.74 7.15 18.60
CA PHE A 104 2.09 6.60 18.75
C PHE A 104 2.77 7.18 19.99
N LYS A 105 3.41 6.34 20.82
CA LYS A 105 4.07 6.77 22.06
C LYS A 105 5.47 7.34 21.86
N LYS A 106 6.25 6.72 20.94
CA LYS A 106 7.63 7.17 20.71
C LYS A 106 7.63 8.59 20.17
N LYS A 107 8.37 9.50 20.81
CA LYS A 107 8.47 10.91 20.39
C LYS A 107 8.82 11.08 18.92
N GLU A 108 9.68 10.22 18.37
CA GLU A 108 10.03 10.21 16.96
C GLU A 108 8.82 9.92 16.05
N ASN A 109 7.99 8.94 16.41
CA ASN A 109 6.79 8.59 15.67
C ASN A 109 5.71 9.67 15.82
N GLN A 110 5.58 10.28 17.00
CA GLN A 110 4.66 11.41 17.23
C GLN A 110 5.04 12.64 16.39
N LYS A 111 6.34 12.89 16.19
CA LYS A 111 6.79 13.98 15.30
C LYS A 111 6.44 13.69 13.85
N LYS A 112 6.51 12.44 13.41
CA LYS A 112 6.18 12.02 12.04
C LYS A 112 4.67 11.98 11.79
N TYR A 113 3.88 11.55 12.79
CA TYR A 113 2.43 11.48 12.74
C TYR A 113 1.84 11.96 14.08
N PRO A 114 1.59 13.26 14.25
CA PRO A 114 1.09 13.82 15.50
C PRO A 114 -0.39 13.55 15.77
N GLY A 115 -1.13 13.08 14.77
CA GLY A 115 -2.55 12.81 14.86
C GLY A 115 -2.91 11.45 15.47
N ILE A 116 -4.22 11.23 15.56
CA ILE A 116 -4.80 9.93 15.92
C ILE A 116 -4.89 9.09 14.64
N VAL A 117 -4.58 7.80 14.79
CA VAL A 117 -4.70 6.78 13.73
C VAL A 117 -5.71 5.74 14.21
N ARG A 118 -6.57 5.29 13.34
CA ARG A 118 -7.47 4.17 13.59
C ARG A 118 -6.75 2.87 13.31
N ARG A 119 -6.77 1.95 14.27
CA ARG A 119 -6.16 0.63 14.20
C ARG A 119 -7.25 -0.42 14.21
N ILE A 120 -7.33 -1.20 13.14
CA ILE A 120 -8.34 -2.24 12.96
C ILE A 120 -7.64 -3.60 12.94
N VAL A 121 -8.10 -4.52 13.76
CA VAL A 121 -7.68 -5.94 13.74
C VAL A 121 -8.82 -6.76 13.16
N TYR A 122 -8.56 -7.42 12.06
CA TYR A 122 -9.54 -8.16 11.28
C TYR A 122 -9.09 -9.61 11.07
N TYR A 123 -9.98 -10.56 11.31
CA TYR A 123 -9.77 -11.96 10.96
C TYR A 123 -10.31 -12.22 9.55
N ALA A 124 -9.46 -12.70 8.65
CA ALA A 124 -9.83 -13.09 7.30
C ALA A 124 -10.12 -14.60 7.25
N PRO A 125 -11.40 -15.03 7.22
CA PRO A 125 -11.76 -16.44 7.31
C PRO A 125 -11.24 -17.27 6.14
N ASP A 126 -11.26 -16.70 4.94
CA ASP A 126 -10.77 -17.31 3.70
C ASP A 126 -9.26 -17.60 3.71
N LEU A 127 -8.51 -16.87 4.53
CA LEU A 127 -7.06 -17.03 4.67
C LEU A 127 -6.65 -17.65 6.02
N HIS A 128 -7.62 -17.90 6.92
CA HIS A 128 -7.38 -18.33 8.30
C HIS A 128 -6.34 -17.48 9.02
N ARG A 129 -6.40 -16.14 8.84
CA ARG A 129 -5.33 -15.22 9.27
C ARG A 129 -5.88 -13.91 9.79
N THR A 130 -5.21 -13.38 10.80
CA THR A 130 -5.50 -12.05 11.34
C THR A 130 -4.59 -11.01 10.72
N PHE A 131 -5.18 -9.89 10.33
CA PHE A 131 -4.48 -8.72 9.80
C PHE A 131 -4.74 -7.51 10.68
N THR A 132 -3.76 -6.62 10.76
CA THR A 132 -3.90 -5.33 11.41
C THR A 132 -3.68 -4.23 10.37
N TYR A 133 -4.62 -3.30 10.34
CA TYR A 133 -4.62 -2.15 9.44
C TYR A 133 -4.54 -0.85 10.23
N TYR A 134 -3.85 0.13 9.67
CA TYR A 134 -3.90 1.52 10.08
C TYR A 134 -4.57 2.36 9.01
N THR A 135 -5.39 3.32 9.44
CA THR A 135 -6.09 4.25 8.56
C THR A 135 -6.37 5.57 9.29
N ASN A 136 -6.49 6.65 8.54
CA ASN A 136 -7.05 7.91 9.02
C ASN A 136 -8.54 8.07 8.64
N ASN A 137 -9.16 7.05 8.05
CA ASN A 137 -10.57 7.06 7.72
C ASN A 137 -11.40 6.57 8.92
N PHE A 138 -12.16 7.49 9.51
CA PHE A 138 -13.08 7.22 10.62
C PHE A 138 -14.55 7.18 10.17
N TYR A 139 -14.81 7.35 8.85
CA TYR A 139 -16.18 7.37 8.30
C TYR A 139 -16.65 5.98 7.88
N LEU A 140 -15.78 5.19 7.27
CA LEU A 140 -16.11 3.85 6.82
C LEU A 140 -16.14 2.87 8.00
N SER A 141 -16.95 1.81 7.88
CA SER A 141 -16.94 0.73 8.87
C SER A 141 -15.58 -0.01 8.87
N ALA A 142 -15.22 -0.62 10.00
CA ALA A 142 -13.99 -1.41 10.10
C ALA A 142 -13.97 -2.59 9.11
N LYS A 143 -15.15 -3.17 8.82
CA LYS A 143 -15.32 -4.21 7.81
C LYS A 143 -15.02 -3.68 6.41
N ASP A 144 -15.55 -2.50 6.05
CA ASP A 144 -15.31 -1.91 4.74
C ASP A 144 -13.83 -1.57 4.53
N ILE A 145 -13.15 -1.06 5.57
CA ILE A 145 -11.69 -0.86 5.53
C ILE A 145 -10.94 -2.16 5.23
N ALA A 146 -11.31 -3.26 5.90
CA ALA A 146 -10.70 -4.56 5.67
C ALA A 146 -10.99 -5.10 4.27
N LEU A 147 -12.22 -4.91 3.76
CA LEU A 147 -12.62 -5.30 2.41
C LEU A 147 -11.89 -4.46 1.34
N LEU A 148 -11.78 -3.14 1.52
CA LEU A 148 -11.01 -2.29 0.63
C LEU A 148 -9.54 -2.73 0.57
N TYR A 149 -8.96 -3.17 1.67
CA TYR A 149 -7.60 -3.69 1.65
C TYR A 149 -7.44 -4.95 0.79
N LYS A 150 -8.47 -5.78 0.63
CA LYS A 150 -8.44 -6.94 -0.28
C LYS A 150 -8.14 -6.54 -1.72
N TYR A 151 -8.63 -5.38 -2.16
CA TYR A 151 -8.39 -4.89 -3.53
C TYR A 151 -6.91 -4.56 -3.83
N ARG A 152 -6.07 -4.42 -2.80
CA ARG A 152 -4.62 -4.32 -3.00
C ARG A 152 -4.06 -5.46 -3.87
N TRP A 153 -4.70 -6.65 -3.83
CA TRP A 153 -4.32 -7.79 -4.66
C TRP A 153 -4.44 -7.53 -6.16
N GLN A 154 -5.24 -6.57 -6.59
CA GLN A 154 -5.37 -6.20 -8.01
C GLN A 154 -4.04 -5.75 -8.61
N VAL A 155 -3.17 -5.10 -7.83
CA VAL A 155 -1.82 -4.74 -8.29
C VAL A 155 -1.00 -5.98 -8.64
N GLU A 156 -1.12 -7.04 -7.87
CA GLU A 156 -0.40 -8.30 -8.14
C GLU A 156 -0.97 -9.00 -9.38
N LEU A 157 -2.30 -8.99 -9.55
CA LEU A 157 -2.96 -9.52 -10.75
C LEU A 157 -2.56 -8.72 -11.99
N PHE A 158 -2.52 -7.41 -11.91
CA PHE A 158 -2.05 -6.53 -12.97
C PHE A 158 -0.60 -6.88 -13.40
N PHE A 159 0.33 -7.00 -12.45
CA PHE A 159 1.69 -7.40 -12.79
C PHE A 159 1.81 -8.82 -13.32
N LYS A 160 0.97 -9.74 -12.85
CA LYS A 160 0.88 -11.10 -13.40
C LYS A 160 0.42 -11.05 -14.85
N TRP A 161 -0.61 -10.27 -15.14
CA TRP A 161 -1.12 -10.07 -16.48
C TRP A 161 -0.06 -9.46 -17.42
N ILE A 162 0.60 -8.37 -17.00
CA ILE A 162 1.72 -7.77 -17.76
C ILE A 162 2.79 -8.83 -18.09
N LYS A 163 3.26 -9.60 -17.11
CA LYS A 163 4.28 -10.62 -17.31
C LYS A 163 3.86 -11.70 -18.30
N GLN A 164 2.59 -12.05 -18.36
CA GLN A 164 2.05 -13.05 -19.27
C GLN A 164 1.93 -12.52 -20.69
N HIS A 165 1.53 -11.24 -20.88
CA HIS A 165 1.27 -10.65 -22.18
C HIS A 165 2.49 -10.01 -22.83
N LEU A 166 3.43 -9.51 -22.03
CA LEU A 166 4.70 -8.97 -22.54
C LEU A 166 5.63 -10.03 -23.16
N GLN A 167 5.33 -11.33 -22.99
CA GLN A 167 6.28 -12.39 -23.36
C GLN A 167 7.71 -12.10 -22.83
N VAL A 168 7.84 -11.49 -21.64
CA VAL A 168 9.08 -10.94 -21.05
C VAL A 168 10.16 -12.02 -20.79
N LYS A 169 9.99 -13.21 -21.35
CA LYS A 169 11.08 -14.20 -21.35
C LYS A 169 12.28 -13.78 -22.22
N GLN A 170 12.07 -12.87 -23.18
CA GLN A 170 13.12 -12.24 -23.97
C GLN A 170 12.70 -10.81 -24.31
N PHE A 171 13.40 -9.82 -23.77
CA PHE A 171 13.28 -8.46 -24.28
C PHE A 171 13.79 -8.43 -25.72
N LEU A 172 13.05 -7.74 -26.62
CA LEU A 172 13.44 -7.58 -28.03
C LEU A 172 14.73 -6.76 -28.22
N GLY A 173 15.33 -6.27 -27.13
CA GLY A 173 16.59 -5.57 -27.09
C GLY A 173 17.13 -5.44 -25.68
N ASP A 174 18.44 -5.42 -25.54
CA ASP A 174 19.14 -5.39 -24.25
C ASP A 174 19.37 -3.97 -23.72
N SER A 175 19.04 -2.93 -24.50
CA SER A 175 19.18 -1.55 -24.08
C SER A 175 18.08 -1.15 -23.08
N GLU A 176 18.41 -0.30 -22.13
CA GLU A 176 17.44 0.24 -21.15
C GLU A 176 16.22 0.86 -21.86
N ASN A 177 16.43 1.54 -22.98
CA ASN A 177 15.37 2.17 -23.75
C ASN A 177 14.44 1.16 -24.42
N ALA A 178 14.97 0.06 -24.97
CA ALA A 178 14.17 -1.00 -25.57
C ALA A 178 13.26 -1.67 -24.53
N VAL A 179 13.80 -1.94 -23.34
CA VAL A 179 13.04 -2.50 -22.21
C VAL A 179 11.93 -1.55 -21.76
N ARG A 180 12.22 -0.25 -21.63
CA ARG A 180 11.24 0.77 -21.27
C ARG A 180 10.10 0.86 -22.28
N ILE A 181 10.41 0.89 -23.57
CA ILE A 181 9.42 0.92 -24.66
C ILE A 181 8.49 -0.29 -24.57
N GLN A 182 9.02 -1.50 -24.40
CA GLN A 182 8.20 -2.70 -24.29
C GLN A 182 7.25 -2.65 -23.07
N ILE A 183 7.72 -2.15 -21.93
CA ILE A 183 6.88 -1.99 -20.75
C ILE A 183 5.78 -0.94 -21.02
N HIS A 184 6.12 0.18 -21.65
CA HIS A 184 5.12 1.21 -22.00
C HIS A 184 4.04 0.65 -22.92
N VAL A 185 4.43 -0.07 -23.97
CA VAL A 185 3.48 -0.70 -24.92
C VAL A 185 2.56 -1.72 -24.24
N ALA A 186 3.03 -2.39 -23.20
CA ALA A 186 2.21 -3.37 -22.50
C ALA A 186 1.25 -2.77 -21.46
N ILE A 187 1.50 -1.53 -21.03
CA ILE A 187 0.64 -0.84 -20.04
C ILE A 187 -0.46 -0.02 -20.77
N ILE A 188 -0.27 0.36 -22.01
CA ILE A 188 -1.25 1.06 -22.86
C ILE A 188 -2.24 0.08 -23.47
#